data_0491e4d21c59ea39606838055e579f4f
#
_entry.id   0491e4d21c59ea39606838055e579f4f
#
_cell.length_a   1.000
_cell.length_b   1.000
_cell.length_c   1.000
_cell.angle_alpha   90.00
_cell.angle_beta   90.00
_cell.angle_gamma   90.00
#
_symmetry.space_group_name_H-M   'P 1'
#
loop_
_entity.id
_entity.type
_entity.pdbx_description
1 polymer ?
#
loop_
_entity_poly.entity_id
_entity_poly.type
_entity_poly.pdbx_seq_one_letter_code
_entity_poly.pdbx_strand_id
1 'polypeptide(L)'
;LYYIQEPSAMTPANVLPIEEGDVVFDMCAAPGGKSTELAAKLNKTGLIITNDISNSRAKALLKNVEVFGVPNLCVLNEDPVGIASRFSGFFDKVLIDAPCSGEGMFRKDNKLIKAWEKNGPEFYSQIQRNIILAGADMLKPGGKLLYSTCTFSKLEDEDSVIHLLTNRPDMHLIDIKPYEGFSHGFDTDEGYHLEKAVRIFPHKMPGEGHFVALFEKDGEDYTSSKRPVSGKTKLPDELKEFMDSTTFEYDPAYINIRDTRVFLTSPYMAEERGLRIIRNGLLLGELKKNRFEPSQAFAMALTKDQFNNCLDLSVSDDRVIRYLKGETIDIDDFNVKSGWTLVCVDGYPLGWGKNANGQLKNKYLAGWRWM
;
A
#
# COMPACT_ATOMS: atom_id res chain seq x y z
N LEU A 1 -1.41 3.84 -15.14
CA LEU A 1 -1.23 4.70 -13.95
C LEU A 1 0.01 4.26 -13.19
N TYR A 2 0.81 5.20 -12.70
CA TYR A 2 2.00 4.94 -11.88
C TYR A 2 2.18 6.03 -10.84
N TYR A 3 2.80 5.66 -9.72
CA TYR A 3 3.14 6.60 -8.65
C TYR A 3 4.55 7.13 -8.90
N ILE A 4 4.69 8.45 -9.05
CA ILE A 4 6.00 9.08 -9.24
C ILE A 4 6.69 9.18 -7.88
N GLN A 5 7.84 8.55 -7.76
CA GLN A 5 8.68 8.59 -6.58
C GLN A 5 10.09 9.08 -6.92
N GLU A 6 10.86 9.36 -5.90
CA GLU A 6 12.29 9.52 -5.99
C GLU A 6 12.91 8.16 -6.40
N PRO A 7 13.82 8.13 -7.38
CA PRO A 7 14.29 6.86 -7.96
C PRO A 7 14.87 5.86 -6.96
N SER A 8 15.70 6.31 -5.99
CA SER A 8 16.26 5.40 -4.99
C SER A 8 15.19 4.85 -4.04
N ALA A 9 14.14 5.63 -3.74
CA ALA A 9 13.03 5.21 -2.88
C ALA A 9 12.12 4.15 -3.54
N MET A 10 12.20 3.94 -4.84
CA MET A 10 11.48 2.86 -5.54
C MET A 10 12.15 1.49 -5.33
N THR A 11 13.46 1.47 -5.08
CA THR A 11 14.25 0.23 -5.01
C THR A 11 13.73 -0.77 -3.98
N PRO A 12 13.39 -0.39 -2.72
CA PRO A 12 12.95 -1.38 -1.72
C PRO A 12 11.74 -2.20 -2.15
N ALA A 13 10.68 -1.55 -2.63
CA ALA A 13 9.49 -2.27 -3.09
C ALA A 13 9.75 -3.07 -4.38
N ASN A 14 10.67 -2.60 -5.23
CA ASN A 14 11.05 -3.32 -6.44
C ASN A 14 11.85 -4.60 -6.13
N VAL A 15 12.77 -4.54 -5.19
CA VAL A 15 13.67 -5.65 -4.83
C VAL A 15 12.94 -6.75 -4.06
N LEU A 16 11.98 -6.40 -3.17
CA LEU A 16 11.24 -7.41 -2.42
C LEU A 16 10.44 -8.32 -3.39
N PRO A 17 10.72 -9.64 -3.39
CA PRO A 17 10.09 -10.58 -4.32
C PRO A 17 8.67 -10.91 -3.84
N ILE A 18 7.68 -10.19 -4.35
CA ILE A 18 6.26 -10.39 -4.08
C ILE A 18 5.68 -11.36 -5.10
N GLU A 19 4.89 -12.32 -4.63
CA GLU A 19 4.14 -13.28 -5.43
C GLU A 19 2.63 -13.10 -5.25
N GLU A 20 1.85 -13.50 -6.24
CA GLU A 20 0.39 -13.48 -6.14
C GLU A 20 -0.06 -14.39 -5.00
N GLY A 21 -0.94 -13.88 -4.14
CA GLY A 21 -1.44 -14.59 -2.97
C GLY A 21 -0.68 -14.31 -1.68
N ASP A 22 0.47 -13.65 -1.72
CA ASP A 22 1.24 -13.27 -0.53
C ASP A 22 0.42 -12.42 0.45
N VAL A 23 0.70 -12.60 1.73
CA VAL A 23 0.29 -11.71 2.81
C VAL A 23 1.47 -10.82 3.17
N VAL A 24 1.38 -9.55 2.80
CA VAL A 24 2.48 -8.58 2.83
C VAL A 24 2.24 -7.54 3.91
N PHE A 25 3.30 -7.15 4.64
CA PHE A 25 3.28 -6.04 5.59
C PHE A 25 4.25 -4.94 5.20
N ASP A 26 3.72 -3.72 4.99
CA ASP A 26 4.50 -2.48 4.88
C ASP A 26 4.44 -1.76 6.22
N MET A 27 5.50 -1.87 7.00
CA MET A 27 5.52 -1.60 8.44
C MET A 27 5.56 -0.11 8.78
N CYS A 28 6.19 0.72 7.92
CA CYS A 28 6.36 2.17 8.07
C CYS A 28 5.96 2.89 6.77
N ALA A 29 4.74 2.66 6.31
CA ALA A 29 4.29 2.76 4.94
C ALA A 29 4.08 4.17 4.39
N ALA A 30 3.75 5.14 5.24
CA ALA A 30 3.34 6.46 4.75
C ALA A 30 4.48 7.24 4.07
N PRO A 31 4.21 7.87 2.92
CA PRO A 31 2.91 8.21 2.35
C PRO A 31 2.26 7.16 1.44
N GLY A 32 2.87 5.98 1.19
CA GLY A 32 2.23 4.87 0.49
C GLY A 32 2.80 4.55 -0.90
N GLY A 33 3.88 5.20 -1.32
CA GLY A 33 4.50 4.91 -2.62
C GLY A 33 4.98 3.47 -2.73
N LYS A 34 5.66 2.94 -1.70
CA LYS A 34 6.09 1.55 -1.65
C LYS A 34 4.90 0.60 -1.55
N SER A 35 3.90 0.92 -0.70
CA SER A 35 2.66 0.14 -0.56
C SER A 35 1.91 -0.04 -1.89
N THR A 36 1.84 1.00 -2.72
CA THR A 36 1.15 0.92 -4.02
C THR A 36 1.88 0.01 -5.01
N GLU A 37 3.21 -0.02 -4.99
CA GLU A 37 4.02 -0.93 -5.80
C GLU A 37 3.88 -2.38 -5.32
N LEU A 38 3.95 -2.64 -4.01
CA LEU A 38 3.71 -3.96 -3.43
C LEU A 38 2.31 -4.48 -3.79
N ALA A 39 1.28 -3.61 -3.69
CA ALA A 39 -0.08 -3.95 -4.07
C ALA A 39 -0.24 -4.26 -5.57
N ALA A 40 0.50 -3.54 -6.44
CA ALA A 40 0.50 -3.81 -7.87
C ALA A 40 1.09 -5.20 -8.18
N LYS A 41 2.17 -5.60 -7.51
CA LYS A 41 2.77 -6.93 -7.64
C LYS A 41 1.85 -8.06 -7.16
N LEU A 42 1.05 -7.81 -6.12
CA LEU A 42 0.03 -8.76 -5.64
C LEU A 42 -1.12 -8.97 -6.64
N ASN A 43 -1.25 -8.14 -7.66
CA ASN A 43 -2.27 -8.26 -8.71
C ASN A 43 -3.68 -8.51 -8.16
N LYS A 44 -4.09 -7.73 -7.16
CA LYS A 44 -5.39 -7.84 -6.45
C LYS A 44 -5.60 -9.15 -5.66
N THR A 45 -4.59 -10.00 -5.54
CA THR A 45 -4.63 -11.24 -4.75
C THR A 45 -4.01 -11.06 -3.37
N GLY A 46 -4.11 -12.07 -2.49
CA GLY A 46 -3.49 -12.02 -1.16
C GLY A 46 -4.02 -10.91 -0.28
N LEU A 47 -3.12 -10.30 0.50
CA LEU A 47 -3.44 -9.18 1.40
C LEU A 47 -2.23 -8.26 1.55
N ILE A 48 -2.44 -6.96 1.46
CA ILE A 48 -1.45 -5.98 1.92
C ILE A 48 -1.93 -5.28 3.19
N ILE A 49 -1.17 -5.40 4.27
CA ILE A 49 -1.34 -4.59 5.48
C ILE A 49 -0.31 -3.47 5.43
N THR A 50 -0.77 -2.25 5.63
CA THR A 50 0.08 -1.06 5.66
C THR A 50 -0.09 -0.35 6.99
N ASN A 51 0.99 0.13 7.57
CA ASN A 51 0.95 0.76 8.89
C ASN A 51 1.75 2.05 8.93
N ASP A 52 1.29 3.00 9.73
CA ASP A 52 2.10 4.13 10.17
C ASP A 52 1.69 4.54 11.58
N ILE A 53 2.67 4.79 12.43
CA ILE A 53 2.44 5.20 13.82
C ILE A 53 1.75 6.57 13.93
N SER A 54 1.94 7.44 12.94
CA SER A 54 1.31 8.75 12.87
C SER A 54 -0.08 8.68 12.23
N ASN A 55 -1.11 9.05 12.98
CA ASN A 55 -2.50 9.05 12.49
C ASN A 55 -2.70 9.94 11.24
N SER A 56 -2.07 11.10 11.19
CA SER A 56 -2.17 12.01 10.03
C SER A 56 -1.51 11.40 8.79
N ARG A 57 -0.34 10.76 8.95
CA ARG A 57 0.36 10.08 7.87
C ARG A 57 -0.41 8.84 7.40
N ALA A 58 -0.98 8.05 8.30
CA ALA A 58 -1.78 6.88 7.96
C ALA A 58 -3.08 7.25 7.22
N LYS A 59 -3.68 8.42 7.47
CA LYS A 59 -4.79 8.95 6.67
C LYS A 59 -4.36 9.37 5.27
N ALA A 60 -3.19 9.96 5.11
CA ALA A 60 -2.64 10.29 3.80
C ALA A 60 -2.30 9.02 2.99
N LEU A 61 -1.72 8.01 3.66
CA LEU A 61 -1.48 6.67 3.12
C LEU A 61 -2.79 6.06 2.58
N LEU A 62 -3.89 6.07 3.37
CA LEU A 62 -5.18 5.56 2.92
C LEU A 62 -5.65 6.24 1.63
N LYS A 63 -5.55 7.58 1.54
CA LYS A 63 -5.93 8.30 0.32
C LYS A 63 -5.13 7.80 -0.90
N ASN A 64 -3.82 7.62 -0.74
CA ASN A 64 -2.97 7.18 -1.85
C ASN A 64 -3.31 5.76 -2.31
N VAL A 65 -3.46 4.80 -1.41
CA VAL A 65 -3.82 3.42 -1.80
C VAL A 65 -5.23 3.32 -2.39
N GLU A 66 -6.17 4.18 -1.96
CA GLU A 66 -7.50 4.28 -2.57
C GLU A 66 -7.46 4.86 -3.99
N VAL A 67 -6.62 5.88 -4.24
CA VAL A 67 -6.43 6.46 -5.59
C VAL A 67 -5.89 5.41 -6.57
N PHE A 68 -5.08 4.48 -6.09
CA PHE A 68 -4.56 3.37 -6.90
C PHE A 68 -5.49 2.16 -6.98
N GLY A 69 -6.68 2.24 -6.36
CA GLY A 69 -7.70 1.20 -6.46
C GLY A 69 -7.30 -0.14 -5.85
N VAL A 70 -6.53 -0.12 -4.76
CA VAL A 70 -6.08 -1.34 -4.08
C VAL A 70 -7.24 -2.00 -3.33
N PRO A 71 -7.74 -3.18 -3.76
CA PRO A 71 -8.95 -3.76 -3.16
C PRO A 71 -8.65 -4.62 -1.92
N ASN A 72 -7.48 -5.22 -1.84
CA ASN A 72 -7.06 -6.22 -0.84
C ASN A 72 -6.18 -5.60 0.26
N LEU A 73 -6.58 -4.43 0.77
CA LEU A 73 -5.78 -3.66 1.73
C LEU A 73 -6.35 -3.68 3.16
N CYS A 74 -5.43 -3.51 4.13
CA CYS A 74 -5.76 -3.10 5.48
C CYS A 74 -4.80 -1.97 5.91
N VAL A 75 -5.34 -0.86 6.41
CA VAL A 75 -4.54 0.29 6.88
C VAL A 75 -4.64 0.39 8.39
N LEU A 76 -3.50 0.25 9.06
CA LEU A 76 -3.36 0.34 10.51
C LEU A 76 -2.76 1.69 10.93
N ASN A 77 -3.00 2.06 12.18
CA ASN A 77 -2.33 3.16 12.84
C ASN A 77 -1.81 2.69 14.21
N GLU A 78 -0.76 1.90 14.20
CA GLU A 78 -0.23 1.22 15.36
C GLU A 78 1.27 1.48 15.56
N ASP A 79 1.73 1.25 16.79
CA ASP A 79 3.14 1.04 17.05
C ASP A 79 3.53 -0.35 16.49
N PRO A 80 4.42 -0.41 15.51
CA PRO A 80 4.75 -1.67 14.85
C PRO A 80 5.37 -2.70 15.80
N VAL A 81 6.10 -2.28 16.83
CA VAL A 81 6.67 -3.17 17.83
C VAL A 81 5.55 -3.72 18.74
N GLY A 82 4.59 -2.87 19.12
CA GLY A 82 3.48 -3.24 20.01
C GLY A 82 2.53 -4.29 19.42
N ILE A 83 2.44 -4.38 18.09
CA ILE A 83 1.57 -5.37 17.42
C ILE A 83 2.28 -6.67 17.01
N ALA A 84 3.59 -6.78 17.19
CA ALA A 84 4.36 -7.92 16.70
C ALA A 84 3.82 -9.28 17.20
N SER A 85 3.46 -9.37 18.46
CA SER A 85 2.91 -10.61 19.03
C SER A 85 1.57 -11.05 18.44
N ARG A 86 0.80 -10.10 17.87
CA ARG A 86 -0.50 -10.40 17.23
C ARG A 86 -0.35 -10.99 15.83
N PHE A 87 0.76 -10.67 15.19
CA PHE A 87 1.08 -11.08 13.84
C PHE A 87 2.27 -12.04 13.79
N SER A 88 2.62 -12.69 14.91
CA SER A 88 3.74 -13.64 14.95
C SER A 88 3.60 -14.72 13.89
N GLY A 89 4.60 -14.84 13.00
CA GLY A 89 4.61 -15.83 11.92
C GLY A 89 3.44 -15.69 10.93
N PHE A 90 2.97 -14.46 10.68
CA PHE A 90 1.77 -14.23 9.88
C PHE A 90 2.05 -13.81 8.42
N PHE A 91 3.13 -13.08 8.18
CA PHE A 91 3.41 -12.49 6.87
C PHE A 91 4.38 -13.34 6.03
N ASP A 92 4.09 -13.43 4.74
CA ASP A 92 5.01 -14.00 3.75
C ASP A 92 6.16 -13.03 3.45
N LYS A 93 5.84 -11.73 3.40
CA LYS A 93 6.81 -10.66 3.12
C LYS A 93 6.60 -9.49 4.06
N VAL A 94 7.71 -8.93 4.55
CA VAL A 94 7.71 -7.72 5.38
C VAL A 94 8.63 -6.69 4.75
N LEU A 95 8.13 -5.48 4.53
CA LEU A 95 8.90 -4.30 4.15
C LEU A 95 9.05 -3.37 5.36
N ILE A 96 10.28 -3.00 5.68
CA ILE A 96 10.61 -1.99 6.68
C ILE A 96 11.37 -0.86 6.00
N ASP A 97 10.66 0.17 5.56
CA ASP A 97 11.29 1.45 5.21
C ASP A 97 11.41 2.26 6.49
N ALA A 98 12.53 2.06 7.19
CA ALA A 98 12.66 2.45 8.58
C ALA A 98 12.71 3.98 8.79
N PRO A 99 12.12 4.51 9.88
CA PRO A 99 12.40 5.87 10.28
C PRO A 99 13.92 6.01 10.52
N CYS A 100 14.54 7.00 9.89
CA CYS A 100 15.97 7.19 9.89
C CYS A 100 16.36 8.67 9.96
N SER A 101 17.66 8.95 10.14
CA SER A 101 18.19 10.32 10.16
C SER A 101 18.04 11.08 8.84
N GLY A 102 17.85 10.35 7.72
CA GLY A 102 17.45 10.91 6.43
C GLY A 102 18.54 11.67 5.69
N GLU A 103 19.80 11.35 5.88
CA GLU A 103 20.95 12.04 5.26
C GLU A 103 20.86 12.08 3.73
N GLY A 104 20.36 11.01 3.12
CA GLY A 104 20.13 10.93 1.67
C GLY A 104 19.07 11.91 1.17
N MET A 105 18.26 12.51 2.05
CA MET A 105 17.19 13.42 1.67
C MET A 105 17.51 14.91 1.93
N PHE A 106 18.69 15.24 2.42
CA PHE A 106 19.05 16.62 2.77
C PHE A 106 18.97 17.59 1.60
N ARG A 107 19.34 17.11 0.40
CA ARG A 107 19.27 17.92 -0.82
C ARG A 107 17.81 18.28 -1.18
N LYS A 108 16.86 17.40 -0.86
CA LYS A 108 15.45 17.56 -1.18
C LYS A 108 14.68 18.38 -0.14
N ASP A 109 15.01 18.22 1.14
CA ASP A 109 14.36 18.94 2.25
C ASP A 109 15.36 19.36 3.33
N ASN A 110 15.75 20.62 3.30
CA ASN A 110 16.69 21.21 4.27
C ASN A 110 16.18 21.19 5.73
N LYS A 111 14.88 20.95 5.96
CA LYS A 111 14.35 20.82 7.33
C LYS A 111 14.87 19.54 8.01
N LEU A 112 15.21 18.52 7.22
CA LEU A 112 15.78 17.28 7.73
C LEU A 112 17.14 17.50 8.39
N ILE A 113 17.94 18.46 7.94
CA ILE A 113 19.22 18.81 8.57
C ILE A 113 19.02 19.22 10.03
N LYS A 114 18.03 20.08 10.31
CA LYS A 114 17.69 20.48 11.68
C LYS A 114 17.18 19.33 12.55
N ALA A 115 16.43 18.42 11.94
CA ALA A 115 15.98 17.20 12.64
C ALA A 115 17.15 16.27 12.95
N TRP A 116 18.08 16.14 12.03
CA TRP A 116 19.31 15.38 12.20
C TRP A 116 20.21 15.94 13.28
N GLU A 117 20.44 17.27 13.30
CA GLU A 117 21.21 17.97 14.35
C GLU A 117 20.61 17.74 15.76
N LYS A 118 19.30 17.56 15.84
CA LYS A 118 18.60 17.33 17.11
C LYS A 118 18.65 15.88 17.56
N ASN A 119 18.39 14.93 16.67
CA ASN A 119 18.15 13.53 17.01
C ASN A 119 19.29 12.61 16.53
N GLY A 120 19.91 12.89 15.38
CA GLY A 120 21.04 12.13 14.84
C GLY A 120 20.80 10.63 14.56
N PRO A 121 21.81 9.94 14.04
CA PRO A 121 21.75 8.50 13.79
C PRO A 121 21.59 7.66 15.07
N GLU A 122 22.14 8.08 16.19
CA GLU A 122 22.09 7.37 17.47
C GLU A 122 20.65 7.20 17.99
N PHE A 123 19.82 8.20 17.79
CA PHE A 123 18.42 8.14 18.18
C PHE A 123 17.64 7.15 17.31
N TYR A 124 17.82 7.24 15.99
CA TYR A 124 17.07 6.40 15.05
C TYR A 124 17.52 4.94 15.09
N SER A 125 18.81 4.67 15.27
CA SER A 125 19.33 3.29 15.36
C SER A 125 18.69 2.49 16.49
N GLN A 126 18.37 3.11 17.63
CA GLN A 126 17.68 2.44 18.73
C GLN A 126 16.25 2.03 18.36
N ILE A 127 15.53 2.88 17.60
CA ILE A 127 14.20 2.59 17.09
C ILE A 127 14.28 1.45 16.09
N GLN A 128 15.21 1.52 15.14
CA GLN A 128 15.40 0.56 14.07
C GLN A 128 15.73 -0.84 14.60
N ARG A 129 16.54 -0.97 15.65
CA ARG A 129 16.84 -2.25 16.31
C ARG A 129 15.60 -2.97 16.82
N ASN A 130 14.65 -2.23 17.38
CA ASN A 130 13.39 -2.83 17.85
C ASN A 130 12.45 -3.18 16.69
N ILE A 131 12.36 -2.31 15.68
CA ILE A 131 11.49 -2.50 14.51
C ILE A 131 11.92 -3.70 13.68
N ILE A 132 13.23 -3.87 13.44
CA ILE A 132 13.73 -4.96 12.60
C ILE A 132 13.52 -6.33 13.25
N LEU A 133 13.69 -6.44 14.57
CA LEU A 133 13.38 -7.65 15.32
C LEU A 133 11.88 -7.97 15.29
N ALA A 134 11.04 -6.95 15.50
CA ALA A 134 9.58 -7.09 15.43
C ALA A 134 9.13 -7.57 14.03
N GLY A 135 9.74 -7.05 12.96
CA GLY A 135 9.48 -7.51 11.60
C GLY A 135 9.84 -8.98 11.38
N ALA A 136 10.98 -9.42 11.91
CA ALA A 136 11.41 -10.83 11.84
C ALA A 136 10.48 -11.77 12.64
N ASP A 137 9.94 -11.31 13.79
CA ASP A 137 8.98 -12.08 14.58
C ASP A 137 7.66 -12.29 13.84
N MET A 138 7.23 -11.31 13.07
CA MET A 138 6.00 -11.36 12.30
C MET A 138 6.11 -12.18 11.01
N LEU A 139 7.34 -12.48 10.58
CA LEU A 139 7.60 -13.22 9.35
C LEU A 139 7.37 -14.73 9.54
N LYS A 140 6.71 -15.38 8.59
CA LYS A 140 6.60 -16.84 8.52
C LYS A 140 7.96 -17.50 8.32
N PRO A 141 8.11 -18.79 8.65
CA PRO A 141 9.20 -19.61 8.11
C PRO A 141 9.23 -19.55 6.58
N GLY A 142 10.41 -19.43 5.98
CA GLY A 142 10.59 -19.26 4.52
C GLY A 142 10.24 -17.85 3.99
N GLY A 143 9.67 -16.99 4.82
CA GLY A 143 9.30 -15.63 4.43
C GLY A 143 10.49 -14.71 4.24
N LYS A 144 10.27 -13.55 3.61
CA LYS A 144 11.34 -12.57 3.32
C LYS A 144 11.07 -11.21 3.94
N LEU A 145 12.11 -10.64 4.54
CA LEU A 145 12.11 -9.30 5.12
C LEU A 145 13.06 -8.41 4.34
N LEU A 146 12.56 -7.24 3.91
CA LEU A 146 13.41 -6.21 3.36
C LEU A 146 13.48 -5.03 4.32
N TYR A 147 14.69 -4.66 4.70
CA TYR A 147 15.01 -3.48 5.49
C TYR A 147 15.60 -2.40 4.60
N SER A 148 15.17 -1.16 4.74
CA SER A 148 15.69 -0.02 4.01
C SER A 148 15.70 1.24 4.85
N THR A 149 16.63 2.15 4.51
CA THR A 149 16.74 3.50 5.04
C THR A 149 17.07 4.48 3.92
N CYS A 150 16.79 5.76 4.12
CA CYS A 150 17.28 6.83 3.25
C CYS A 150 18.46 7.61 3.91
N THR A 151 19.33 6.92 4.65
CA THR A 151 20.53 7.50 5.25
C THR A 151 21.81 6.85 4.71
N PHE A 152 22.97 7.37 5.09
CA PHE A 152 24.29 6.80 4.79
C PHE A 152 25.03 6.37 6.06
N SER A 153 24.39 6.54 7.22
CA SER A 153 24.98 6.19 8.50
C SER A 153 25.12 4.69 8.66
N LYS A 154 26.37 4.21 8.85
CA LYS A 154 26.65 2.81 9.14
C LYS A 154 25.88 2.30 10.36
N LEU A 155 25.70 3.16 11.37
CA LEU A 155 24.98 2.84 12.62
C LEU A 155 23.51 2.46 12.38
N GLU A 156 22.90 3.06 11.36
CA GLU A 156 21.50 2.83 10.98
C GLU A 156 21.35 1.74 9.90
N ASP A 157 22.40 1.49 9.15
CA ASP A 157 22.44 0.59 8.00
C ASP A 157 23.04 -0.78 8.39
N GLU A 158 24.36 -0.96 8.23
CA GLU A 158 25.04 -2.24 8.49
C GLU A 158 24.93 -2.70 9.94
N ASP A 159 25.02 -1.79 10.91
CA ASP A 159 24.92 -2.16 12.32
C ASP A 159 23.48 -2.65 12.68
N SER A 160 22.45 -2.19 11.96
CA SER A 160 21.10 -2.73 12.08
C SER A 160 20.99 -4.14 11.50
N VAL A 161 21.68 -4.42 10.38
CA VAL A 161 21.78 -5.77 9.78
C VAL A 161 22.49 -6.71 10.75
N ILE A 162 23.66 -6.31 11.28
CA ILE A 162 24.41 -7.10 12.28
C ILE A 162 23.55 -7.37 13.50
N HIS A 163 22.82 -6.35 13.99
CA HIS A 163 21.92 -6.51 15.14
C HIS A 163 20.85 -7.57 14.89
N LEU A 164 20.21 -7.59 13.71
CA LEU A 164 19.24 -8.62 13.35
C LEU A 164 19.90 -10.01 13.35
N LEU A 165 20.98 -10.19 12.58
CA LEU A 165 21.64 -11.50 12.42
C LEU A 165 22.19 -12.05 13.73
N THR A 166 22.67 -11.18 14.62
CA THR A 166 23.15 -11.58 15.96
C THR A 166 22.01 -12.08 16.86
N ASN A 167 20.84 -11.45 16.81
CA ASN A 167 19.72 -11.77 17.71
C ASN A 167 18.74 -12.78 17.12
N ARG A 168 18.81 -13.03 15.82
CA ARG A 168 17.93 -13.93 15.08
C ARG A 168 18.77 -14.85 14.17
N PRO A 169 19.32 -15.94 14.74
CA PRO A 169 20.12 -16.90 13.97
C PRO A 169 19.32 -17.65 12.90
N ASP A 170 18.00 -17.56 12.95
CA ASP A 170 17.06 -18.07 11.95
C ASP A 170 16.85 -17.11 10.75
N MET A 171 17.57 -15.98 10.71
CA MET A 171 17.51 -15.00 9.62
C MET A 171 18.83 -14.98 8.85
N HIS A 172 18.75 -14.95 7.53
CA HIS A 172 19.93 -14.95 6.65
C HIS A 172 19.87 -13.78 5.67
N LEU A 173 20.97 -13.06 5.54
CA LEU A 173 21.12 -12.02 4.51
C LEU A 173 21.31 -12.70 3.15
N ILE A 174 20.44 -12.38 2.19
CA ILE A 174 20.45 -12.94 0.83
C ILE A 174 20.81 -11.89 -0.21
N ASP A 175 21.30 -12.35 -1.36
CA ASP A 175 21.74 -11.48 -2.45
C ASP A 175 20.58 -10.71 -3.07
N ILE A 176 20.81 -9.43 -3.34
CA ILE A 176 19.95 -8.58 -4.13
C ILE A 176 20.47 -8.58 -5.58
N LYS A 177 19.57 -8.81 -6.54
CA LYS A 177 19.95 -8.74 -7.97
C LYS A 177 20.57 -7.37 -8.27
N PRO A 178 21.80 -7.35 -8.81
CA PRO A 178 22.51 -6.11 -9.05
C PRO A 178 21.84 -5.25 -10.13
N TYR A 179 21.84 -3.94 -9.90
CA TYR A 179 21.50 -2.91 -10.86
C TYR A 179 22.72 -2.03 -11.12
N GLU A 180 22.79 -1.43 -12.30
CA GLU A 180 23.81 -0.44 -12.60
C GLU A 180 23.76 0.71 -11.58
N GLY A 181 24.90 1.04 -10.98
CA GLY A 181 25.02 2.07 -9.94
C GLY A 181 24.86 1.56 -8.50
N PHE A 182 24.43 0.32 -8.26
CA PHE A 182 24.42 -0.26 -6.93
C PHE A 182 25.85 -0.45 -6.43
N SER A 183 26.04 -0.20 -5.14
CA SER A 183 27.28 -0.49 -4.39
C SER A 183 26.98 -1.51 -3.32
N HIS A 184 27.98 -2.30 -2.95
CA HIS A 184 27.88 -3.23 -1.82
C HIS A 184 27.79 -2.50 -0.50
N GLY A 185 27.17 -3.13 0.50
CA GLY A 185 27.29 -2.72 1.90
C GLY A 185 28.74 -2.76 2.38
N PHE A 186 29.06 -2.00 3.41
CA PHE A 186 30.39 -1.96 3.98
C PHE A 186 30.64 -3.20 4.82
N ASP A 187 31.52 -4.09 4.36
CA ASP A 187 31.89 -5.29 5.08
C ASP A 187 32.71 -4.96 6.35
N THR A 188 32.58 -5.79 7.38
CA THR A 188 33.21 -5.62 8.70
C THR A 188 34.21 -6.72 9.03
N ASP A 189 34.52 -7.63 8.12
CA ASP A 189 35.36 -8.83 8.34
C ASP A 189 34.86 -9.79 9.45
N GLU A 190 33.61 -9.59 9.95
CA GLU A 190 33.01 -10.37 11.04
C GLU A 190 32.20 -11.58 10.54
N GLY A 191 32.18 -11.83 9.23
CA GLY A 191 31.52 -12.98 8.62
C GLY A 191 29.99 -12.83 8.43
N TYR A 192 29.46 -11.61 8.54
CA TYR A 192 28.03 -11.31 8.30
C TYR A 192 27.66 -11.19 6.82
N HIS A 193 28.64 -11.18 5.91
CA HIS A 193 28.43 -11.07 4.46
C HIS A 193 27.67 -9.79 4.07
N LEU A 194 28.03 -8.65 4.65
CA LEU A 194 27.36 -7.36 4.43
C LEU A 194 27.48 -6.87 2.99
N GLU A 195 28.39 -7.42 2.19
CA GLU A 195 28.50 -7.18 0.76
C GLU A 195 27.23 -7.55 -0.04
N LYS A 196 26.35 -8.36 0.53
CA LYS A 196 25.05 -8.70 -0.05
C LYS A 196 24.02 -7.57 0.08
N ALA A 197 24.19 -6.68 1.05
CA ALA A 197 23.38 -5.47 1.15
C ALA A 197 23.77 -4.47 0.05
N VAL A 198 22.87 -3.56 -0.27
CA VAL A 198 23.04 -2.58 -1.33
C VAL A 198 23.01 -1.17 -0.78
N ARG A 199 24.00 -0.37 -1.18
CA ARG A 199 24.04 1.08 -1.00
C ARG A 199 23.83 1.79 -2.33
N ILE A 200 22.93 2.75 -2.33
CA ILE A 200 22.62 3.60 -3.49
C ILE A 200 23.15 4.99 -3.18
N PHE A 201 24.11 5.45 -4.00
CA PHE A 201 24.73 6.74 -3.84
C PHE A 201 24.35 7.69 -4.97
N PRO A 202 24.05 8.98 -4.69
CA PRO A 202 23.61 9.94 -5.69
C PRO A 202 24.68 10.31 -6.73
N HIS A 203 25.94 9.97 -6.47
CA HIS A 203 27.04 10.17 -7.42
C HIS A 203 27.26 8.98 -8.37
N LYS A 204 26.56 7.85 -8.15
CA LYS A 204 26.66 6.64 -8.98
C LYS A 204 25.42 6.37 -9.82
N MET A 205 24.24 6.82 -9.36
CA MET A 205 23.02 6.68 -10.11
C MET A 205 22.04 7.82 -9.77
N PRO A 206 21.05 8.11 -10.65
CA PRO A 206 20.02 9.08 -10.34
C PRO A 206 19.26 8.71 -9.06
N GLY A 207 19.10 9.66 -8.14
CA GLY A 207 18.42 9.48 -6.87
C GLY A 207 19.07 10.24 -5.74
N GLU A 208 18.44 10.20 -4.56
CA GLU A 208 18.91 10.90 -3.37
C GLU A 208 19.80 10.00 -2.51
N GLY A 209 19.54 8.71 -2.50
CA GLY A 209 20.32 7.70 -1.78
C GLY A 209 19.47 6.80 -0.90
N HIS A 210 19.89 5.53 -0.81
CA HIS A 210 19.19 4.51 -0.02
C HIS A 210 20.17 3.40 0.41
N PHE A 211 19.81 2.74 1.52
CA PHE A 211 20.37 1.44 1.90
C PHE A 211 19.27 0.38 1.82
N VAL A 212 19.61 -0.82 1.37
CA VAL A 212 18.67 -1.93 1.23
C VAL A 212 19.34 -3.25 1.62
N ALA A 213 18.70 -4.02 2.49
CA ALA A 213 19.13 -5.35 2.90
C ALA A 213 17.94 -6.32 2.83
N LEU A 214 18.12 -7.47 2.17
CA LEU A 214 17.09 -8.48 1.99
C LEU A 214 17.45 -9.73 2.79
N PHE A 215 16.50 -10.20 3.59
CA PHE A 215 16.66 -11.38 4.44
C PHE A 215 15.64 -12.45 4.12
N GLU A 216 16.01 -13.69 4.41
CA GLU A 216 15.13 -14.85 4.40
C GLU A 216 15.16 -15.51 5.77
N LYS A 217 14.00 -15.96 6.25
CA LYS A 217 13.84 -16.71 7.49
C LYS A 217 13.90 -18.20 7.22
N ASP A 218 14.59 -18.96 8.08
CA ASP A 218 14.65 -20.41 8.00
C ASP A 218 13.26 -21.05 8.00
N GLY A 219 13.15 -22.18 7.30
CA GLY A 219 11.98 -23.03 7.25
C GLY A 219 11.38 -23.15 5.86
N GLU A 220 10.39 -24.00 5.74
CA GLU A 220 9.66 -24.18 4.49
C GLU A 220 8.53 -23.14 4.39
N ASP A 221 8.40 -22.52 3.23
CA ASP A 221 7.29 -21.62 2.93
C ASP A 221 5.97 -22.43 2.90
N TYR A 222 4.95 -21.89 3.54
CA TYR A 222 3.62 -22.49 3.50
C TYR A 222 2.56 -21.46 3.13
N THR A 223 1.65 -21.87 2.27
CA THR A 223 0.57 -21.02 1.80
C THR A 223 -0.31 -20.51 2.94
N SER A 224 -0.55 -19.22 2.96
CA SER A 224 -1.46 -18.60 3.91
C SER A 224 -2.87 -19.18 3.81
N SER A 225 -3.43 -19.57 4.94
CA SER A 225 -4.79 -20.09 4.98
C SER A 225 -5.82 -18.97 4.99
N LYS A 226 -6.86 -19.10 4.18
CA LYS A 226 -8.00 -18.19 4.21
C LYS A 226 -8.75 -18.32 5.53
N ARG A 227 -9.19 -17.20 6.08
CA ARG A 227 -10.04 -17.19 7.28
C ARG A 227 -11.35 -17.96 6.99
N PRO A 228 -11.73 -18.93 7.82
CA PRO A 228 -13.02 -19.59 7.68
C PRO A 228 -14.15 -18.55 7.89
N VAL A 229 -15.13 -18.55 7.00
CA VAL A 229 -16.32 -17.71 7.12
C VAL A 229 -17.49 -18.57 7.57
N SER A 230 -18.12 -18.20 8.67
CA SER A 230 -19.33 -18.88 9.15
C SER A 230 -20.58 -18.20 8.58
N GLY A 231 -21.33 -18.95 7.76
CA GLY A 231 -22.66 -18.56 7.28
C GLY A 231 -22.70 -17.87 5.91
N LYS A 232 -23.87 -17.89 5.31
CA LYS A 232 -24.17 -17.14 4.06
C LYS A 232 -24.62 -15.74 4.46
N THR A 233 -23.84 -14.71 4.15
CA THR A 233 -24.29 -13.31 4.30
C THR A 233 -25.39 -13.04 3.27
N LYS A 234 -26.62 -12.76 3.75
CA LYS A 234 -27.68 -12.27 2.86
C LYS A 234 -27.37 -10.82 2.50
N LEU A 235 -27.05 -10.57 1.26
CA LEU A 235 -26.80 -9.23 0.79
C LEU A 235 -28.10 -8.41 0.74
N PRO A 236 -28.09 -7.11 1.14
CA PRO A 236 -29.21 -6.20 0.90
C PRO A 236 -29.54 -6.12 -0.59
N ASP A 237 -30.83 -6.01 -0.90
CA ASP A 237 -31.32 -6.02 -2.29
C ASP A 237 -30.72 -4.85 -3.09
N GLU A 238 -30.58 -3.67 -2.48
CA GLU A 238 -30.00 -2.48 -3.12
C GLU A 238 -28.52 -2.67 -3.49
N LEU A 239 -27.76 -3.38 -2.64
CA LEU A 239 -26.38 -3.74 -2.95
C LEU A 239 -26.32 -4.75 -4.08
N LYS A 240 -27.16 -5.77 -4.02
CA LYS A 240 -27.21 -6.81 -5.05
C LYS A 240 -27.56 -6.23 -6.41
N GLU A 241 -28.61 -5.41 -6.51
CA GLU A 241 -29.00 -4.70 -7.74
C GLU A 241 -27.84 -3.88 -8.33
N PHE A 242 -27.09 -3.17 -7.48
CA PHE A 242 -25.92 -2.42 -7.94
C PHE A 242 -24.80 -3.35 -8.43
N MET A 243 -24.45 -4.40 -7.67
CA MET A 243 -23.40 -5.34 -8.03
C MET A 243 -23.74 -6.13 -9.30
N ASP A 244 -25.00 -6.43 -9.57
CA ASP A 244 -25.48 -7.06 -10.82
C ASP A 244 -25.22 -6.16 -12.07
N SER A 245 -24.96 -4.86 -11.87
CA SER A 245 -24.50 -3.95 -12.94
C SER A 245 -22.99 -3.97 -13.19
N THR A 246 -22.25 -4.78 -12.44
CA THR A 246 -20.80 -4.95 -12.56
C THR A 246 -20.45 -6.39 -12.93
N THR A 247 -19.23 -6.56 -13.51
CA THR A 247 -18.57 -7.87 -13.63
C THR A 247 -17.42 -8.00 -12.64
N PHE A 248 -17.42 -7.16 -11.61
CA PHE A 248 -16.42 -7.22 -10.54
C PHE A 248 -16.58 -8.48 -9.72
N GLU A 249 -15.53 -9.31 -9.69
CA GLU A 249 -15.55 -10.58 -8.97
C GLU A 249 -15.36 -10.37 -7.47
N TYR A 250 -16.21 -10.96 -6.66
CA TYR A 250 -16.14 -10.93 -5.20
C TYR A 250 -16.82 -12.15 -4.59
N ASP A 251 -16.38 -12.53 -3.40
CA ASP A 251 -17.07 -13.55 -2.61
C ASP A 251 -17.96 -12.85 -1.58
N PRO A 252 -19.30 -13.07 -1.66
CA PRO A 252 -20.25 -12.48 -0.71
C PRO A 252 -19.97 -12.81 0.76
N ALA A 253 -19.26 -13.89 1.04
CA ALA A 253 -18.90 -14.30 2.38
C ALA A 253 -17.98 -13.28 3.09
N TYR A 254 -17.22 -12.49 2.32
CA TYR A 254 -16.31 -11.46 2.85
C TYR A 254 -16.89 -10.05 2.80
N ILE A 255 -18.18 -9.90 2.46
CA ILE A 255 -18.89 -8.62 2.61
C ILE A 255 -19.13 -8.34 4.09
N ASN A 256 -18.69 -7.20 4.52
CA ASN A 256 -18.87 -6.72 5.90
C ASN A 256 -19.62 -5.38 5.88
N ILE A 257 -20.74 -5.31 6.58
CA ILE A 257 -21.56 -4.10 6.69
C ILE A 257 -21.39 -3.54 8.10
N ARG A 258 -20.90 -2.30 8.20
CA ARG A 258 -20.76 -1.57 9.46
C ARG A 258 -21.60 -0.30 9.37
N ASP A 259 -22.61 -0.22 10.18
CA ASP A 259 -23.68 0.81 10.08
C ASP A 259 -24.30 0.79 8.69
N THR A 260 -24.01 1.77 7.85
CA THR A 260 -24.47 1.87 6.47
C THR A 260 -23.38 1.57 5.44
N ARG A 261 -22.13 1.43 5.86
CA ARG A 261 -20.97 1.24 4.97
C ARG A 261 -20.75 -0.22 4.67
N VAL A 262 -20.54 -0.51 3.39
CA VAL A 262 -20.31 -1.86 2.86
C VAL A 262 -18.85 -2.01 2.45
N PHE A 263 -18.17 -2.99 3.03
CA PHE A 263 -16.77 -3.30 2.75
C PHE A 263 -16.65 -4.71 2.18
N LEU A 264 -15.74 -4.89 1.23
CA LEU A 264 -15.22 -6.19 0.83
C LEU A 264 -13.87 -6.39 1.54
N THR A 265 -13.81 -7.30 2.50
CA THR A 265 -12.59 -7.58 3.29
C THR A 265 -11.78 -8.71 2.69
N SER A 266 -10.47 -8.73 2.93
CA SER A 266 -9.62 -9.84 2.49
C SER A 266 -9.91 -11.12 3.29
N PRO A 267 -9.90 -12.29 2.63
CA PRO A 267 -10.02 -13.58 3.31
C PRO A 267 -8.82 -13.91 4.22
N TYR A 268 -7.70 -13.23 4.05
CA TYR A 268 -6.46 -13.49 4.80
C TYR A 268 -6.30 -12.61 6.04
N MET A 269 -7.17 -11.63 6.27
CA MET A 269 -7.05 -10.74 7.41
C MET A 269 -7.22 -11.49 8.74
N ALA A 270 -6.29 -11.25 9.67
CA ALA A 270 -6.34 -11.74 11.04
C ALA A 270 -7.49 -11.11 11.86
N GLU A 271 -7.60 -11.49 13.12
CA GLU A 271 -8.60 -10.91 14.05
C GLU A 271 -8.35 -9.40 14.24
N GLU A 272 -9.40 -8.61 14.03
CA GLU A 272 -9.34 -7.15 14.09
C GLU A 272 -9.41 -6.59 15.53
N ARG A 273 -9.84 -7.40 16.49
CA ARG A 273 -10.13 -6.96 17.86
C ARG A 273 -8.88 -6.37 18.52
N GLY A 274 -9.00 -5.12 19.00
CA GLY A 274 -7.93 -4.42 19.70
C GLY A 274 -6.84 -3.83 18.80
N LEU A 275 -7.06 -3.75 17.48
CA LEU A 275 -6.23 -3.01 16.54
C LEU A 275 -6.88 -1.67 16.18
N ARG A 276 -6.07 -0.62 16.06
CA ARG A 276 -6.50 0.67 15.52
C ARG A 276 -6.49 0.63 13.98
N ILE A 277 -7.58 0.15 13.42
CA ILE A 277 -7.76 0.00 11.97
C ILE A 277 -8.41 1.26 11.42
N ILE A 278 -7.73 1.93 10.48
CA ILE A 278 -8.31 3.06 9.73
C ILE A 278 -9.21 2.54 8.63
N ARG A 279 -8.78 1.49 7.94
CA ARG A 279 -9.53 0.80 6.89
C ARG A 279 -9.20 -0.69 6.87
N ASN A 280 -10.22 -1.53 6.74
CA ASN A 280 -10.04 -2.93 6.38
C ASN A 280 -10.88 -3.25 5.15
N GLY A 281 -10.21 -3.65 4.07
CA GLY A 281 -10.81 -3.99 2.80
C GLY A 281 -11.23 -2.77 1.95
N LEU A 282 -11.81 -3.09 0.79
CA LEU A 282 -12.34 -2.12 -0.15
C LEU A 282 -13.69 -1.60 0.33
N LEU A 283 -13.83 -0.29 0.48
CA LEU A 283 -15.13 0.33 0.68
C LEU A 283 -15.90 0.27 -0.65
N LEU A 284 -16.94 -0.55 -0.72
CA LEU A 284 -17.79 -0.61 -1.90
C LEU A 284 -18.73 0.59 -1.99
N GLY A 285 -19.31 1.03 -0.86
CA GLY A 285 -20.20 2.17 -0.82
C GLY A 285 -21.04 2.24 0.45
N GLU A 286 -22.14 2.94 0.37
CA GLU A 286 -23.08 3.12 1.49
C GLU A 286 -24.51 2.72 1.10
N LEU A 287 -25.17 2.01 2.01
CA LEU A 287 -26.61 1.76 1.96
C LEU A 287 -27.36 3.03 2.41
N LYS A 288 -28.26 3.51 1.58
CA LYS A 288 -29.19 4.62 1.89
C LYS A 288 -30.62 4.08 1.79
N LYS A 289 -31.59 4.88 2.20
CA LYS A 289 -32.99 4.49 2.06
C LYS A 289 -33.29 4.11 0.60
N ASN A 290 -33.59 2.85 0.36
CA ASN A 290 -33.97 2.26 -0.95
C ASN A 290 -32.95 2.49 -2.08
N ARG A 291 -31.64 2.56 -1.77
CA ARG A 291 -30.60 2.67 -2.79
C ARG A 291 -29.22 2.39 -2.21
N PHE A 292 -28.29 1.97 -3.07
CA PHE A 292 -26.87 1.90 -2.81
C PHE A 292 -26.14 3.08 -3.47
N GLU A 293 -25.21 3.71 -2.75
CA GLU A 293 -24.34 4.76 -3.26
C GLU A 293 -22.90 4.24 -3.30
N PRO A 294 -22.32 3.99 -4.51
CA PRO A 294 -20.96 3.46 -4.64
C PRO A 294 -19.93 4.49 -4.18
N SER A 295 -18.84 3.98 -3.60
CA SER A 295 -17.75 4.82 -3.10
C SER A 295 -16.77 5.20 -4.22
N GLN A 296 -16.00 6.26 -3.99
CA GLN A 296 -14.87 6.63 -4.86
C GLN A 296 -13.82 5.52 -4.93
N ALA A 297 -13.52 4.86 -3.80
CA ALA A 297 -12.55 3.75 -3.75
C ALA A 297 -12.98 2.57 -4.64
N PHE A 298 -14.30 2.29 -4.70
CA PHE A 298 -14.81 1.25 -5.57
C PHE A 298 -14.66 1.61 -7.06
N ALA A 299 -14.93 2.88 -7.44
CA ALA A 299 -14.66 3.31 -8.81
C ALA A 299 -13.22 3.05 -9.22
N MET A 300 -12.26 3.42 -8.35
CA MET A 300 -10.83 3.26 -8.63
C MET A 300 -10.38 1.79 -8.71
N ALA A 301 -11.07 0.87 -8.03
CA ALA A 301 -10.77 -0.56 -8.05
C ALA A 301 -11.29 -1.29 -9.30
N LEU A 302 -12.25 -0.69 -10.01
CA LEU A 302 -12.82 -1.23 -11.25
C LEU A 302 -11.88 -0.99 -12.44
N THR A 303 -12.13 -1.76 -13.51
CA THR A 303 -11.72 -1.42 -14.87
C THR A 303 -12.93 -0.90 -15.64
N LYS A 304 -12.70 -0.20 -16.77
CA LYS A 304 -13.73 0.33 -17.63
C LYS A 304 -14.81 -0.72 -17.97
N ASP A 305 -14.38 -1.93 -18.30
CA ASP A 305 -15.25 -3.01 -18.77
C ASP A 305 -15.99 -3.73 -17.64
N GLN A 306 -15.67 -3.41 -16.38
CA GLN A 306 -16.34 -4.01 -15.22
C GLN A 306 -17.61 -3.28 -14.80
N PHE A 307 -18.00 -2.18 -15.46
CA PHE A 307 -19.26 -1.51 -15.20
C PHE A 307 -20.03 -1.28 -16.50
N ASN A 308 -21.31 -1.66 -16.52
CA ASN A 308 -22.13 -1.70 -17.73
C ASN A 308 -22.56 -0.33 -18.28
N ASN A 309 -22.27 0.77 -17.58
CA ASN A 309 -22.60 2.13 -17.99
C ASN A 309 -21.38 3.05 -17.74
N CYS A 310 -20.58 3.27 -18.77
CA CYS A 310 -19.33 3.99 -18.70
C CYS A 310 -19.32 5.21 -19.60
N LEU A 311 -18.78 6.32 -19.11
CA LEU A 311 -18.37 7.49 -19.88
C LEU A 311 -16.85 7.49 -19.98
N ASP A 312 -16.30 7.31 -21.16
CA ASP A 312 -14.85 7.34 -21.39
C ASP A 312 -14.45 8.59 -22.18
N LEU A 313 -13.77 9.51 -21.51
CA LEU A 313 -13.31 10.76 -22.07
C LEU A 313 -11.87 10.61 -22.54
N SER A 314 -11.48 11.31 -23.59
CA SER A 314 -10.07 11.48 -23.92
C SER A 314 -9.38 12.38 -22.89
N VAL A 315 -8.10 12.13 -22.60
CA VAL A 315 -7.29 13.01 -21.71
C VAL A 315 -7.24 14.46 -22.21
N SER A 316 -7.45 14.69 -23.50
CA SER A 316 -7.51 16.02 -24.12
C SER A 316 -8.88 16.69 -24.04
N ASP A 317 -9.91 16.01 -23.52
CA ASP A 317 -11.26 16.57 -23.41
C ASP A 317 -11.33 17.49 -22.16
N ASP A 318 -11.74 18.74 -22.36
CA ASP A 318 -11.84 19.75 -21.31
C ASP A 318 -12.78 19.34 -20.16
N ARG A 319 -13.75 18.45 -20.44
CA ARG A 319 -14.66 17.89 -19.44
C ARG A 319 -13.95 17.10 -18.37
N VAL A 320 -12.75 16.56 -18.62
CA VAL A 320 -11.92 15.87 -17.63
C VAL A 320 -11.56 16.82 -16.48
N ILE A 321 -11.06 18.00 -16.81
CA ILE A 321 -10.69 19.00 -15.80
C ILE A 321 -11.92 19.49 -15.04
N ARG A 322 -13.02 19.75 -15.74
CA ARG A 322 -14.30 20.15 -15.12
C ARG A 322 -14.81 19.09 -14.17
N TYR A 323 -14.73 17.80 -14.58
CA TYR A 323 -15.10 16.68 -13.71
C TYR A 323 -14.21 16.61 -12.47
N LEU A 324 -12.89 16.72 -12.58
CA LEU A 324 -11.96 16.72 -11.44
C LEU A 324 -12.19 17.91 -10.49
N LYS A 325 -12.69 19.06 -10.98
CA LYS A 325 -13.12 20.20 -10.16
C LYS A 325 -14.48 19.98 -9.48
N GLY A 326 -15.21 18.91 -9.82
CA GLY A 326 -16.50 18.58 -9.23
C GLY A 326 -17.69 19.23 -9.92
N GLU A 327 -17.51 19.74 -11.15
CA GLU A 327 -18.57 20.35 -11.95
C GLU A 327 -19.51 19.31 -12.57
N THR A 328 -20.77 19.68 -12.83
CA THR A 328 -21.66 18.94 -13.71
C THR A 328 -21.18 19.14 -15.15
N ILE A 329 -21.15 18.08 -15.94
CA ILE A 329 -20.71 18.11 -17.33
C ILE A 329 -21.83 17.64 -18.26
N ASP A 330 -21.91 18.24 -19.45
CA ASP A 330 -22.81 17.86 -20.54
C ASP A 330 -22.19 16.67 -21.29
N ILE A 331 -23.01 15.63 -21.54
CA ILE A 331 -22.62 14.38 -22.17
C ILE A 331 -23.66 13.92 -23.24
N ASP A 332 -24.43 14.85 -23.80
CA ASP A 332 -25.45 14.52 -24.81
C ASP A 332 -24.84 13.92 -26.09
N ASP A 333 -23.55 14.16 -26.33
CA ASP A 333 -22.77 13.58 -27.42
C ASP A 333 -22.31 12.13 -27.18
N PHE A 334 -22.59 11.57 -25.99
CA PHE A 334 -22.25 10.19 -25.63
C PHE A 334 -23.50 9.32 -25.45
N ASN A 335 -23.41 8.06 -25.84
CA ASN A 335 -24.46 7.08 -25.61
C ASN A 335 -24.37 6.47 -24.19
N VAL A 336 -24.63 7.29 -23.17
CA VAL A 336 -24.58 6.90 -21.76
C VAL A 336 -25.99 6.81 -21.19
N LYS A 337 -26.34 5.67 -20.58
CA LYS A 337 -27.67 5.45 -19.98
C LYS A 337 -27.88 6.33 -18.76
N SER A 338 -29.15 6.64 -18.45
CA SER A 338 -29.52 7.27 -17.18
C SER A 338 -29.11 6.41 -15.98
N GLY A 339 -28.68 7.05 -14.89
CA GLY A 339 -28.28 6.38 -13.66
C GLY A 339 -26.80 6.53 -13.31
N TRP A 340 -26.30 5.63 -12.48
CA TRP A 340 -24.88 5.60 -12.13
C TRP A 340 -24.01 5.36 -13.36
N THR A 341 -22.93 6.10 -13.47
CA THR A 341 -22.02 6.09 -14.60
C THR A 341 -20.61 6.10 -14.08
N LEU A 342 -19.80 5.13 -14.49
CA LEU A 342 -18.36 5.12 -14.24
C LEU A 342 -17.71 6.10 -15.22
N VAL A 343 -17.05 7.12 -14.70
CA VAL A 343 -16.30 8.09 -15.51
C VAL A 343 -14.87 7.61 -15.63
N CYS A 344 -14.40 7.47 -16.87
CA CYS A 344 -13.06 7.07 -17.22
C CYS A 344 -12.35 8.14 -18.06
N VAL A 345 -11.02 8.06 -18.11
CA VAL A 345 -10.17 8.79 -19.04
C VAL A 345 -9.22 7.81 -19.72
N ASP A 346 -9.28 7.73 -21.05
CA ASP A 346 -8.49 6.79 -21.86
C ASP A 346 -8.56 5.36 -21.30
N GLY A 347 -9.75 4.92 -20.86
CA GLY A 347 -10.01 3.60 -20.29
C GLY A 347 -9.72 3.46 -18.78
N TYR A 348 -9.16 4.47 -18.11
CA TYR A 348 -8.85 4.42 -16.68
C TYR A 348 -9.93 5.10 -15.84
N PRO A 349 -10.52 4.41 -14.84
CA PRO A 349 -11.54 5.00 -13.97
C PRO A 349 -11.04 6.21 -13.19
N LEU A 350 -11.86 7.26 -13.16
CA LEU A 350 -11.67 8.46 -12.34
C LEU A 350 -12.62 8.53 -11.16
N GLY A 351 -13.84 8.01 -11.32
CA GLY A 351 -14.86 8.10 -10.28
C GLY A 351 -16.26 7.93 -10.83
N TRP A 352 -17.25 8.36 -10.05
CA TRP A 352 -18.66 8.22 -10.35
C TRP A 352 -19.31 9.52 -10.80
N GLY A 353 -20.30 9.39 -11.71
CA GLY A 353 -21.30 10.39 -12.00
C GLY A 353 -22.69 9.78 -11.96
N LYS A 354 -23.70 10.63 -12.03
CA LYS A 354 -25.08 10.19 -12.21
C LYS A 354 -25.70 10.93 -13.38
N ASN A 355 -25.90 10.22 -14.48
CA ASN A 355 -26.50 10.80 -15.70
C ASN A 355 -28.02 10.95 -15.53
N ALA A 356 -28.52 12.12 -15.89
CA ALA A 356 -29.92 12.41 -16.05
C ALA A 356 -30.10 13.34 -17.27
N ASN A 357 -30.72 12.85 -18.33
CA ASN A 357 -31.02 13.63 -19.55
C ASN A 357 -29.75 14.34 -20.13
N GLY A 358 -28.67 13.61 -20.34
CA GLY A 358 -27.43 14.14 -20.90
C GLY A 358 -26.60 15.03 -19.97
N GLN A 359 -27.08 15.29 -18.75
CA GLN A 359 -26.35 16.01 -17.72
C GLN A 359 -25.76 15.04 -16.71
N LEU A 360 -24.44 14.92 -16.66
CA LEU A 360 -23.74 14.08 -15.67
C LEU A 360 -23.51 14.88 -14.38
N LYS A 361 -24.33 14.61 -13.37
CA LYS A 361 -24.14 15.15 -12.02
C LYS A 361 -22.93 14.50 -11.40
N ASN A 362 -21.95 15.31 -11.08
CA ASN A 362 -20.66 14.89 -10.53
C ASN A 362 -20.79 14.22 -9.15
N LYS A 363 -20.11 13.08 -8.97
CA LYS A 363 -20.02 12.33 -7.71
C LYS A 363 -18.58 12.09 -7.26
N TYR A 364 -17.63 12.78 -7.90
CA TYR A 364 -16.22 12.74 -7.52
C TYR A 364 -16.05 13.22 -6.07
N LEU A 365 -15.23 12.49 -5.31
CA LEU A 365 -15.07 12.72 -3.87
C LEU A 365 -14.57 14.15 -3.59
N ALA A 366 -15.31 14.90 -2.77
CA ALA A 366 -15.02 16.32 -2.54
C ALA A 366 -13.57 16.57 -2.06
N GLY A 367 -13.05 15.70 -1.19
CA GLY A 367 -11.69 15.79 -0.68
C GLY A 367 -10.57 15.49 -1.69
N TRP A 368 -10.92 15.08 -2.93
CA TRP A 368 -9.97 14.81 -4.01
C TRP A 368 -10.06 15.82 -5.15
N ARG A 369 -11.02 16.76 -5.10
CA ARG A 369 -11.22 17.75 -6.16
C ARG A 369 -10.02 18.67 -6.33
N TRP A 370 -9.77 19.02 -7.57
CA TRP A 370 -8.80 20.04 -7.92
C TRP A 370 -9.35 21.42 -7.58
N MET A 371 -8.50 22.25 -6.99
CA MET A 371 -8.82 23.64 -6.69
C MET A 371 -8.29 24.59 -7.76
#